data_d97fd107bfba529b19ac662a61da8bf7
#
_entry.id   d97fd107bfba529b19ac662a61da8bf7
#
_cell.length_a   1.000
_cell.length_b   1.000
_cell.length_c   1.000
_cell.angle_alpha   90.00
_cell.angle_beta   90.00
_cell.angle_gamma   90.00
#
_symmetry.space_group_name_H-M   'P 1'
#
loop_
_entity.id
_entity.type
_entity.pdbx_description
1 polymer ?
#
loop_
_entity_poly.entity_id
_entity_poly.type
_entity_poly.pdbx_seq_one_letter_code
_entity_poly.pdbx_strand_id
1 'polypeptide(L)'
;MCGIEKKRKARRDGAVGEALAAEYLRKKGYEVLEANYHHVHREIDLIVQKDDCVAFVEVKTRSSDAILEAPLAVGRRKQMFLFSAASRFLAQKRVGDCEVRFDIVWVETEGADMHVVSHIEGAFTPFGG
;
A
#
# COMPACT_ATOMS: atom_id res chain seq x y z
N MET A 1 28.44 4.02 6.77
CA MET A 1 27.71 3.59 5.57
C MET A 1 27.35 4.82 4.73
N CYS A 2 27.60 4.80 3.45
CA CYS A 2 27.29 5.94 2.61
C CYS A 2 25.79 6.01 2.30
N GLY A 3 25.31 7.21 1.91
CA GLY A 3 23.89 7.42 1.64
C GLY A 3 23.33 6.57 0.52
N ILE A 4 24.16 6.22 -0.46
CA ILE A 4 23.77 5.38 -1.59
C ILE A 4 23.41 3.96 -1.14
N GLU A 5 24.18 3.39 -0.23
CA GLU A 5 23.91 2.05 0.28
C GLU A 5 22.62 1.99 1.09
N LYS A 6 22.38 3.03 1.91
CA LYS A 6 21.12 3.14 2.66
C LYS A 6 19.92 3.24 1.73
N LYS A 7 20.03 4.01 0.66
CA LYS A 7 18.96 4.15 -0.33
C LYS A 7 18.70 2.85 -1.08
N ARG A 8 19.76 2.12 -1.43
CA ARG A 8 19.62 0.83 -2.10
C ARG A 8 18.95 -0.20 -1.19
N LYS A 9 19.35 -0.23 0.07
CA LYS A 9 18.73 -1.12 1.05
C LYS A 9 17.25 -0.79 1.22
N ALA A 10 16.90 0.48 1.36
CA ALA A 10 15.51 0.90 1.50
C ALA A 10 14.65 0.50 0.31
N ARG A 11 15.18 0.60 -0.91
CA ARG A 11 14.47 0.17 -2.12
C ARG A 11 14.25 -1.33 -2.14
N ARG A 12 15.28 -2.11 -1.78
CA ARG A 12 15.15 -3.57 -1.73
C ARG A 12 14.14 -4.00 -0.68
N ASP A 13 14.20 -3.38 0.51
CA ASP A 13 13.26 -3.69 1.59
C ASP A 13 11.83 -3.32 1.17
N GLY A 14 11.66 -2.19 0.49
CA GLY A 14 10.36 -1.79 -0.02
C GLY A 14 9.81 -2.77 -1.04
N ALA A 15 10.64 -3.20 -2.00
CA ALA A 15 10.23 -4.16 -3.02
C ALA A 15 9.88 -5.53 -2.40
N VAL A 16 10.66 -5.99 -1.45
CA VAL A 16 10.37 -7.24 -0.75
C VAL A 16 9.11 -7.11 0.10
N GLY A 17 8.94 -5.97 0.77
CA GLY A 17 7.74 -5.70 1.57
C GLY A 17 6.48 -5.73 0.72
N GLU A 18 6.52 -5.12 -0.47
CA GLU A 18 5.39 -5.13 -1.38
C GLU A 18 5.07 -6.55 -1.87
N ALA A 19 6.10 -7.36 -2.16
CA ALA A 19 5.91 -8.75 -2.56
C ALA A 19 5.28 -9.58 -1.44
N LEU A 20 5.72 -9.38 -0.21
CA LEU A 20 5.15 -10.05 0.96
C LEU A 20 3.71 -9.63 1.19
N ALA A 21 3.42 -8.34 1.05
CA ALA A 21 2.07 -7.82 1.19
C ALA A 21 1.15 -8.41 0.14
N ALA A 22 1.60 -8.50 -1.11
CA ALA A 22 0.82 -9.10 -2.18
C ALA A 22 0.50 -10.56 -1.90
N GLU A 23 1.49 -11.32 -1.46
CA GLU A 23 1.29 -12.72 -1.10
C GLU A 23 0.32 -12.88 0.07
N TYR A 24 0.48 -12.06 1.09
CA TYR A 24 -0.40 -12.04 2.26
C TYR A 24 -1.86 -11.79 1.84
N LEU A 25 -2.08 -10.81 0.97
CA LEU A 25 -3.41 -10.47 0.49
C LEU A 25 -4.01 -11.59 -0.37
N ARG A 26 -3.19 -12.21 -1.22
CA ARG A 26 -3.65 -13.36 -2.02
C ARG A 26 -4.13 -14.50 -1.13
N LYS A 27 -3.43 -14.76 -0.05
CA LYS A 27 -3.81 -15.80 0.92
C LYS A 27 -5.11 -15.46 1.62
N LYS A 28 -5.45 -14.18 1.72
CA LYS A 28 -6.73 -13.73 2.28
C LYS A 28 -7.86 -13.76 1.26
N GLY A 29 -7.57 -14.13 0.03
CA GLY A 29 -8.59 -14.23 -1.02
C GLY A 29 -8.65 -13.05 -1.97
N TYR A 30 -7.71 -12.12 -1.88
CA TYR A 30 -7.64 -10.98 -2.79
C TYR A 30 -6.96 -11.37 -4.10
N GLU A 31 -7.45 -10.81 -5.18
CA GLU A 31 -6.76 -10.82 -6.47
C GLU A 31 -5.96 -9.53 -6.59
N VAL A 32 -4.70 -9.62 -6.96
CA VAL A 32 -3.88 -8.43 -7.22
C VAL A 32 -4.15 -7.98 -8.65
N LEU A 33 -4.80 -6.84 -8.78
CA LEU A 33 -5.15 -6.27 -10.09
C LEU A 33 -3.97 -5.54 -10.69
N GLU A 34 -3.22 -4.84 -9.86
CA GLU A 34 -2.10 -4.03 -10.30
C GLU A 34 -1.09 -3.87 -9.17
N ALA A 35 0.19 -3.81 -9.52
CA ALA A 35 1.25 -3.47 -8.58
C ALA A 35 1.99 -2.27 -9.13
N ASN A 36 2.37 -1.35 -8.23
CA ASN A 36 3.08 -0.13 -8.59
C ASN A 36 2.35 0.67 -9.67
N TYR A 37 1.07 0.92 -9.44
CA TYR A 37 0.24 1.66 -10.38
C TYR A 37 0.66 3.12 -10.42
N HIS A 38 1.22 3.53 -11.55
CA HIS A 38 1.74 4.88 -11.71
C HIS A 38 0.64 5.88 -12.06
N HIS A 39 0.62 7.01 -11.34
CA HIS A 39 -0.28 8.10 -11.62
C HIS A 39 0.41 9.43 -11.33
N VAL A 40 0.57 10.25 -12.37
CA VAL A 40 1.26 11.54 -12.31
C VAL A 40 2.70 11.36 -11.81
N HIS A 41 3.00 11.65 -10.54
CA HIS A 41 4.34 11.60 -9.98
C HIS A 41 4.54 10.52 -8.93
N ARG A 42 3.52 9.74 -8.66
CA ARG A 42 3.53 8.77 -7.57
C ARG A 42 2.94 7.43 -8.02
N GLU A 43 3.06 6.45 -7.17
CA GLU A 43 2.53 5.12 -7.42
C GLU A 43 1.64 4.67 -6.27
N ILE A 44 0.67 3.84 -6.60
CA ILE A 44 -0.08 3.08 -5.59
C ILE A 44 0.60 1.72 -5.53
N ASP A 45 0.98 1.28 -4.34
CA ASP A 45 1.77 0.07 -4.19
C ASP A 45 1.05 -1.18 -4.71
N LEU A 46 -0.20 -1.37 -4.29
CA LEU A 46 -1.01 -2.50 -4.74
C LEU A 46 -2.45 -2.07 -4.92
N ILE A 47 -3.10 -2.63 -5.94
CA ILE A 47 -4.54 -2.51 -6.12
C ILE A 47 -5.07 -3.93 -6.15
N VAL A 48 -5.97 -4.24 -5.21
CA VAL A 48 -6.47 -5.60 -5.02
C VAL A 48 -7.98 -5.62 -5.00
N GLN A 49 -8.55 -6.78 -5.29
CA GLN A 49 -10.01 -6.94 -5.30
C GLN A 49 -10.39 -8.24 -4.61
N LYS A 50 -11.41 -8.15 -3.80
CA LYS A 50 -12.04 -9.32 -3.19
C LYS A 50 -13.54 -9.07 -3.18
N ASP A 51 -14.29 -10.00 -3.77
CA ASP A 51 -15.74 -9.86 -3.94
C ASP A 51 -16.05 -8.54 -4.64
N ASP A 52 -16.90 -7.70 -4.08
CA ASP A 52 -17.30 -6.42 -4.67
C ASP A 52 -16.46 -5.24 -4.15
N CYS A 53 -15.31 -5.51 -3.54
CA CYS A 53 -14.47 -4.48 -2.95
C CYS A 53 -13.13 -4.37 -3.67
N VAL A 54 -12.80 -3.17 -4.12
CA VAL A 54 -11.47 -2.84 -4.65
C VAL A 54 -10.74 -2.03 -3.60
N ALA A 55 -9.58 -2.50 -3.18
CA ALA A 55 -8.78 -1.82 -2.17
C ALA A 55 -7.49 -1.30 -2.79
N PHE A 56 -7.22 -0.04 -2.51
CA PHE A 56 -5.99 0.64 -2.90
C PHE A 56 -5.07 0.61 -1.68
N VAL A 57 -3.97 -0.13 -1.80
CA VAL A 57 -3.16 -0.51 -0.64
C VAL A 57 -1.84 0.21 -0.64
N GLU A 58 -1.53 0.84 0.48
CA GLU A 58 -0.19 1.36 0.74
C GLU A 58 0.54 0.35 1.61
N VAL A 59 1.75 -0.01 1.20
CA VAL A 59 2.60 -0.92 1.96
C VAL A 59 3.65 -0.09 2.69
N LYS A 60 3.67 -0.20 4.01
CA LYS A 60 4.65 0.47 4.83
C LYS A 60 5.62 -0.55 5.41
N THR A 61 6.89 -0.41 5.07
CA THR A 61 7.95 -1.28 5.56
C THR A 61 8.80 -0.50 6.54
N ARG A 62 8.87 -0.96 7.77
CA ARG A 62 9.59 -0.28 8.85
C ARG A 62 10.36 -1.29 9.68
N SER A 63 11.44 -0.80 10.29
CA SER A 63 12.22 -1.59 11.24
C SER A 63 11.40 -1.85 12.51
N SER A 64 11.58 -3.02 13.11
CA SER A 64 10.89 -3.39 14.35
C SER A 64 11.19 -2.46 15.51
N ASP A 65 12.35 -1.80 15.48
CA ASP A 65 12.73 -0.85 16.52
C ASP A 65 12.36 0.60 16.19
N ALA A 66 11.67 0.82 15.08
CA ALA A 66 11.15 2.14 14.75
C ALA A 66 10.02 2.50 15.71
N ILE A 67 10.03 3.74 16.18
CA ILE A 67 8.96 4.24 17.04
C ILE A 67 7.71 4.45 16.21
N LEU A 68 6.61 3.90 16.67
CA LEU A 68 5.31 4.02 15.99
C LEU A 68 4.65 5.36 16.34
N GLU A 69 5.09 6.43 15.69
CA GLU A 69 4.51 7.74 15.86
C GLU A 69 3.56 8.03 14.70
N ALA A 70 2.27 7.98 14.94
CA ALA A 70 1.26 8.24 13.93
C ALA A 70 1.66 7.78 12.52
N PRO A 71 2.28 6.60 12.40
CA PRO A 71 2.80 6.13 11.09
C PRO A 71 1.70 5.81 10.12
N LEU A 72 0.48 5.67 10.60
CA LEU A 72 -0.68 5.35 9.79
C LEU A 72 -1.42 6.60 9.33
N ALA A 73 -1.00 7.77 9.80
CA ALA A 73 -1.59 9.02 9.33
C ALA A 73 -1.19 9.27 7.89
N VAL A 74 -2.18 9.57 7.06
CA VAL A 74 -1.96 9.89 5.65
C VAL A 74 -2.32 11.36 5.46
N GLY A 75 -1.34 12.15 5.01
CA GLY A 75 -1.53 13.58 4.81
C GLY A 75 -2.58 13.87 3.73
N ARG A 76 -3.17 15.07 3.79
CA ARG A 76 -4.25 15.46 2.88
C ARG A 76 -3.84 15.38 1.41
N ARG A 77 -2.62 15.81 1.07
CA ARG A 77 -2.15 15.76 -0.32
C ARG A 77 -2.08 14.33 -0.83
N LYS A 78 -1.63 13.41 0.01
CA LYS A 78 -1.54 12.01 -0.36
C LYS A 78 -2.94 11.40 -0.51
N GLN A 79 -3.87 11.76 0.36
CA GLN A 79 -5.25 11.31 0.24
C GLN A 79 -5.87 11.77 -1.08
N MET A 80 -5.64 13.04 -1.45
CA MET A 80 -6.14 13.58 -2.71
C MET A 80 -5.51 12.86 -3.90
N PHE A 81 -4.22 12.58 -3.84
CA PHE A 81 -3.55 11.80 -4.87
C PHE A 81 -4.16 10.41 -5.00
N LEU A 82 -4.34 9.72 -3.88
CA LEU A 82 -4.89 8.37 -3.88
C LEU A 82 -6.32 8.35 -4.45
N PHE A 83 -7.12 9.34 -4.07
CA PHE A 83 -8.47 9.45 -4.61
C PHE A 83 -8.45 9.66 -6.13
N SER A 84 -7.59 10.56 -6.61
CA SER A 84 -7.46 10.84 -8.05
C SER A 84 -7.00 9.60 -8.81
N ALA A 85 -5.97 8.94 -8.29
CA ALA A 85 -5.44 7.73 -8.91
C ALA A 85 -6.47 6.60 -8.94
N ALA A 86 -7.22 6.44 -7.85
CA ALA A 86 -8.26 5.43 -7.76
C ALA A 86 -9.37 5.69 -8.77
N SER A 87 -9.82 6.94 -8.87
CA SER A 87 -10.85 7.33 -9.83
C SER A 87 -10.43 7.02 -11.25
N ARG A 88 -9.17 7.32 -11.59
CA ARG A 88 -8.64 7.04 -12.91
C ARG A 88 -8.55 5.54 -13.17
N PHE A 89 -8.06 4.77 -12.21
CA PHE A 89 -7.95 3.33 -12.36
C PHE A 89 -9.32 2.69 -12.61
N LEU A 90 -10.31 3.04 -11.80
CA LEU A 90 -11.65 2.47 -11.91
C LEU A 90 -12.28 2.81 -13.25
N ALA A 91 -12.08 4.05 -13.72
CA ALA A 91 -12.60 4.48 -15.02
C ALA A 91 -11.94 3.72 -16.17
N GLN A 92 -10.61 3.56 -16.12
CA GLN A 92 -9.85 2.87 -17.15
C GLN A 92 -10.19 1.37 -17.24
N LYS A 93 -10.39 0.75 -16.10
CA LYS A 93 -10.71 -0.68 -16.04
C LYS A 93 -12.19 -0.96 -16.20
N ARG A 94 -13.02 0.06 -16.31
CA ARG A 94 -14.47 -0.06 -16.42
C ARG A 94 -15.04 -0.95 -15.33
N VAL A 95 -14.54 -0.77 -14.12
CA VAL A 95 -15.04 -1.50 -12.97
C VAL A 95 -16.45 -0.97 -12.67
N GLY A 96 -17.40 -1.88 -12.53
CA GLY A 96 -18.78 -1.52 -12.22
C GLY A 96 -18.95 -1.11 -10.77
N ASP A 97 -20.17 -1.20 -10.29
CA ASP A 97 -20.46 -0.85 -8.90
C ASP A 97 -19.63 -1.71 -7.96
N CYS A 98 -18.79 -1.07 -7.17
CA CYS A 98 -17.95 -1.75 -6.21
C CYS A 98 -17.72 -0.86 -5.01
N GLU A 99 -17.43 -1.49 -3.89
CA GLU A 99 -16.94 -0.76 -2.73
C GLU A 99 -15.49 -0.38 -2.99
N VAL A 100 -15.11 0.83 -2.61
CA VAL A 100 -13.73 1.31 -2.74
C VAL A 100 -13.19 1.55 -1.34
N ARG A 101 -12.01 1.01 -1.11
CA ARG A 101 -11.39 1.09 0.21
C ARG A 101 -9.92 1.45 0.07
N PHE A 102 -9.40 2.19 1.05
CA PHE A 102 -7.98 2.53 1.12
C PHE A 102 -7.40 1.84 2.33
N ASP A 103 -6.45 0.94 2.08
CA ASP A 103 -5.88 0.09 3.10
C ASP A 103 -4.40 0.35 3.31
N ILE A 104 -3.89 -0.05 4.46
CA ILE A 104 -2.46 -0.05 4.73
C ILE A 104 -2.07 -1.47 5.14
N VAL A 105 -0.99 -1.97 4.54
CA VAL A 105 -0.36 -3.21 4.99
C VAL A 105 0.97 -2.82 5.64
N TRP A 106 1.14 -3.21 6.87
CA TRP A 106 2.33 -2.92 7.65
C TRP A 106 3.27 -4.12 7.62
N VAL A 107 4.48 -3.88 7.14
CA VAL A 107 5.54 -4.89 7.07
C VAL A 107 6.67 -4.47 7.98
N GLU A 108 7.15 -5.40 8.78
CA GLU A 108 8.22 -5.13 9.73
C GLU A 108 9.47 -5.89 9.37
N THR A 109 10.61 -5.21 9.43
CA THR A 109 11.92 -5.86 9.24
C THR A 109 12.57 -6.05 10.59
N GLU A 110 13.15 -7.22 10.81
CA GLU A 110 13.89 -7.55 12.00
C GLU A 110 15.14 -8.29 11.59
N GLY A 111 16.28 -7.59 11.59
CA GLY A 111 17.52 -8.14 11.05
C GLY A 111 17.37 -8.46 9.57
N ALA A 112 17.57 -9.70 9.21
CA ALA A 112 17.39 -10.20 7.84
C ALA A 112 15.96 -10.64 7.56
N ASP A 113 15.13 -10.73 8.59
CA ASP A 113 13.75 -11.21 8.47
C ASP A 113 12.79 -10.08 8.14
N MET A 114 11.74 -10.42 7.43
CA MET A 114 10.70 -9.47 7.06
C MET A 114 9.36 -10.19 7.06
N HIS A 115 8.35 -9.59 7.68
CA HIS A 115 7.04 -10.21 7.76
C HIS A 115 5.92 -9.18 7.84
N VAL A 116 4.74 -9.59 7.40
CA VAL A 116 3.55 -8.75 7.51
C VAL A 116 3.05 -8.78 8.95
N VAL A 117 2.91 -7.61 9.55
CA VAL A 117 2.45 -7.48 10.94
C VAL A 117 0.95 -7.25 10.99
N SER A 118 0.43 -6.42 10.11
CA SER A 118 -1.00 -6.09 10.12
C SER A 118 -1.50 -5.60 8.77
N HIS A 119 -2.78 -5.76 8.56
CA HIS A 119 -3.51 -5.22 7.42
C HIS A 119 -4.64 -4.36 7.99
N ILE A 120 -4.58 -3.07 7.73
CA ILE A 120 -5.56 -2.11 8.23
C ILE A 120 -6.52 -1.78 7.11
N GLU A 121 -7.71 -2.35 7.18
CA GLU A 121 -8.75 -2.12 6.20
C GLU A 121 -9.43 -0.78 6.46
N GLY A 122 -9.67 -0.03 5.40
CA GLY A 122 -10.30 1.28 5.53
C GLY A 122 -9.51 2.22 6.42
N ALA A 123 -8.19 2.26 6.23
CA ALA A 123 -7.30 3.05 7.07
C ALA A 123 -7.60 4.55 7.02
N PHE A 124 -8.20 5.01 5.95
CA PHE A 124 -8.63 6.40 5.83
C PHE A 124 -9.69 6.52 4.74
N THR A 125 -10.45 7.60 4.82
CA THR A 125 -11.45 7.93 3.81
C THR A 125 -11.06 9.27 3.20
N PRO A 126 -10.85 9.35 1.88
CA PRO A 126 -10.58 10.63 1.24
C PRO A 126 -11.74 11.59 1.48
N PHE A 127 -11.43 12.88 1.66
CA PHE A 127 -12.40 13.93 1.92
C PHE A 127 -13.10 13.86 3.28
N GLY A 128 -12.30 13.59 4.30
CA GLY A 128 -12.70 13.87 5.65
C GLY A 128 -13.83 13.03 6.20
N GLY A 129 -13.78 11.83 5.84
CA GLY A 129 -14.71 10.91 6.46
C GLY A 129 -14.44 10.79 7.93
#